data_7959f8648fc9207824f40c724d061cc4
#
_entry.id   7959f8648fc9207824f40c724d061cc4
#
_cell.length_a   1.000
_cell.length_b   1.000
_cell.length_c   1.000
_cell.angle_alpha   90.00
_cell.angle_beta   90.00
_cell.angle_gamma   90.00
#
_symmetry.space_group_name_H-M   'P 1'
#
loop_
_entity.id
_entity.type
_entity.pdbx_description
1 polymer ?
#
loop_
_entity_poly.entity_id
_entity_poly.type
_entity_poly.pdbx_seq_one_letter_code
_entity_poly.pdbx_strand_id
1 'polypeptide(L)'
;MKVFEEEQRFRQVWLMVLLGFSLLVPVGLIINEYIKDNTSMTTNEFLGSLIGIIASVLLIFIFKLSTRIDEKGIHYQFFPFHFSMKTLLWSEITKAEVRTYDPIGEYGGWGLRYSFNKKKGNAVNVSGDIGIQLTLKNGKKLLIGTQNKEAVSRVLKTYNLIQS
;
A
#
# COMPACT_ATOMS: atom_id res chain seq x y z
N MET A 1 10.84 -25.72 7.65
CA MET A 1 10.94 -24.43 6.94
C MET A 1 9.71 -23.61 7.29
N LYS A 2 9.87 -22.47 7.96
CA LYS A 2 8.72 -21.59 8.26
C LYS A 2 8.71 -20.49 7.22
N VAL A 3 7.64 -20.42 6.43
CA VAL A 3 7.42 -19.38 5.42
C VAL A 3 6.20 -18.57 5.84
N PHE A 4 6.29 -17.25 5.72
CA PHE A 4 5.18 -16.33 5.87
C PHE A 4 4.88 -15.71 4.52
N GLU A 5 3.62 -15.67 4.14
CA GLU A 5 3.15 -14.99 2.94
C GLU A 5 1.89 -14.20 3.29
N GLU A 6 1.82 -12.97 2.78
CA GLU A 6 0.69 -12.08 2.99
C GLU A 6 0.45 -11.24 1.73
N GLU A 7 -0.81 -11.12 1.32
CA GLU A 7 -1.27 -10.16 0.32
C GLU A 7 -2.21 -9.15 0.95
N GLN A 8 -1.96 -7.88 0.72
CA GLN A 8 -2.78 -6.79 1.20
C GLN A 8 -3.26 -5.93 0.03
N ARG A 9 -4.52 -5.50 0.08
CA ARG A 9 -5.14 -4.59 -0.88
C ARG A 9 -5.86 -3.48 -0.15
N PHE A 10 -6.07 -2.35 -0.80
CA PHE A 10 -6.87 -1.26 -0.26
C PHE A 10 -8.34 -1.66 -0.16
N ARG A 11 -8.79 -2.01 1.06
CA ARG A 11 -10.17 -2.44 1.37
C ARG A 11 -10.74 -1.79 2.62
N GLN A 12 -10.15 -0.66 3.05
CA GLN A 12 -10.64 0.09 4.21
C GLN A 12 -12.04 0.65 3.93
N VAL A 13 -12.96 0.48 4.87
CA VAL A 13 -14.35 0.93 4.71
C VAL A 13 -14.43 2.43 4.44
N TRP A 14 -13.68 3.25 5.18
CA TRP A 14 -13.64 4.69 4.97
C TRP A 14 -13.16 5.07 3.55
N LEU A 15 -12.20 4.32 3.00
CA LEU A 15 -11.70 4.52 1.64
C LEU A 15 -12.77 4.15 0.61
N MET A 16 -13.51 3.05 0.82
CA MET A 16 -14.61 2.66 -0.06
C MET A 16 -15.72 3.71 -0.07
N VAL A 17 -16.05 4.27 1.09
CA VAL A 17 -17.03 5.36 1.20
C VAL A 17 -16.54 6.60 0.43
N LEU A 18 -15.29 7.00 0.62
CA LEU A 18 -14.68 8.13 -0.07
C LEU A 18 -14.68 7.91 -1.59
N LEU A 19 -14.28 6.72 -2.06
CA LEU A 19 -14.32 6.37 -3.48
C LEU A 19 -15.76 6.37 -4.03
N GLY A 20 -16.73 5.90 -3.24
CA GLY A 20 -18.16 5.98 -3.61
C GLY A 20 -18.60 7.42 -3.84
N PHE A 21 -18.30 8.34 -2.93
CA PHE A 21 -18.60 9.75 -3.11
C PHE A 21 -17.86 10.38 -4.30
N SER A 22 -16.58 10.05 -4.47
CA SER A 22 -15.76 10.54 -5.58
C SER A 22 -16.24 10.05 -6.95
N LEU A 23 -16.99 8.95 -6.98
CA LEU A 23 -17.65 8.42 -8.18
C LEU A 23 -19.04 9.06 -8.37
N LEU A 24 -19.89 9.01 -7.35
CA LEU A 24 -21.31 9.39 -7.46
C LEU A 24 -21.50 10.90 -7.71
N VAL A 25 -20.71 11.74 -7.06
CA VAL A 25 -20.87 13.19 -7.21
C VAL A 25 -20.55 13.66 -8.62
N PRO A 26 -19.38 13.38 -9.22
CA PRO A 26 -19.09 13.79 -10.58
C PRO A 26 -20.01 13.16 -11.62
N VAL A 27 -20.37 11.87 -11.44
CA VAL A 27 -21.31 11.19 -12.33
C VAL A 27 -22.68 11.87 -12.29
N GLY A 28 -23.19 12.20 -11.11
CA GLY A 28 -24.45 12.91 -10.97
C GLY A 28 -24.44 14.28 -11.62
N LEU A 29 -23.32 15.04 -11.49
CA LEU A 29 -23.17 16.34 -12.13
C LEU A 29 -23.13 16.24 -13.66
N ILE A 30 -22.40 15.27 -14.20
CA ILE A 30 -22.29 15.06 -15.65
C ILE A 30 -23.63 14.59 -16.24
N ILE A 31 -24.36 13.72 -15.57
CA ILE A 31 -25.70 13.29 -15.99
C ILE A 31 -26.65 14.49 -16.00
N ASN A 32 -26.66 15.29 -14.94
CA ASN A 32 -27.50 16.49 -14.86
C ASN A 32 -27.18 17.48 -15.98
N GLU A 33 -25.91 17.68 -16.31
CA GLU A 33 -25.50 18.54 -17.41
C GLU A 33 -25.96 18.00 -18.78
N TYR A 34 -25.78 16.67 -18.99
CA TYR A 34 -26.18 16.04 -20.25
C TYR A 34 -27.70 16.08 -20.52
N ILE A 35 -28.52 16.04 -19.45
CA ILE A 35 -29.99 16.05 -19.57
C ILE A 35 -30.55 17.44 -19.79
N LYS A 36 -29.83 18.51 -19.43
CA LYS A 36 -30.30 19.90 -19.66
C LYS A 36 -30.39 20.23 -21.15
N ASP A 37 -31.47 20.91 -21.53
CA ASP A 37 -31.74 21.31 -22.93
C ASP A 37 -30.66 22.22 -23.55
N ASN A 38 -29.92 22.93 -22.73
CA ASN A 38 -28.82 23.81 -23.13
C ASN A 38 -27.45 23.19 -22.99
N THR A 39 -27.35 21.86 -22.97
CA THR A 39 -26.04 21.20 -22.81
C THR A 39 -25.16 21.43 -24.03
N SER A 40 -23.92 21.82 -23.80
CA SER A 40 -22.88 21.89 -24.83
C SER A 40 -22.14 20.56 -25.02
N MET A 41 -22.49 19.55 -24.20
CA MET A 41 -21.82 18.29 -24.16
C MET A 41 -22.35 17.30 -25.21
N THR A 42 -21.48 16.81 -26.07
CA THR A 42 -21.82 15.77 -27.03
C THR A 42 -21.89 14.40 -26.36
N THR A 43 -22.57 13.43 -26.99
CA THR A 43 -22.65 12.06 -26.49
C THR A 43 -21.26 11.42 -26.28
N ASN A 44 -20.31 11.73 -27.17
CA ASN A 44 -18.95 11.20 -27.05
C ASN A 44 -18.19 11.78 -25.85
N GLU A 45 -18.36 13.07 -25.57
CA GLU A 45 -17.78 13.72 -24.39
C GLU A 45 -18.40 13.19 -23.10
N PHE A 46 -19.72 12.98 -23.08
CA PHE A 46 -20.42 12.36 -21.96
C PHE A 46 -19.88 10.95 -21.66
N LEU A 47 -19.83 10.07 -22.66
CA LEU A 47 -19.30 8.72 -22.49
C LEU A 47 -17.82 8.71 -22.11
N GLY A 48 -17.01 9.56 -22.73
CA GLY A 48 -15.59 9.68 -22.40
C GLY A 48 -15.35 10.11 -20.96
N SER A 49 -16.14 11.08 -20.47
CA SER A 49 -16.07 11.54 -19.08
C SER A 49 -16.46 10.46 -18.09
N LEU A 50 -17.53 9.71 -18.35
CA LEU A 50 -17.96 8.60 -17.51
C LEU A 50 -16.89 7.51 -17.44
N ILE A 51 -16.36 7.10 -18.58
CA ILE A 51 -15.28 6.09 -18.63
C ILE A 51 -14.05 6.56 -17.86
N GLY A 52 -13.66 7.83 -18.03
CA GLY A 52 -12.51 8.41 -17.32
C GLY A 52 -12.69 8.40 -15.80
N ILE A 53 -13.86 8.78 -15.29
CA ILE A 53 -14.18 8.77 -13.86
C ILE A 53 -14.16 7.35 -13.31
N ILE A 54 -14.85 6.42 -13.97
CA ILE A 54 -14.90 5.02 -13.54
C ILE A 54 -13.50 4.42 -13.55
N ALA A 55 -12.73 4.62 -14.61
CA ALA A 55 -11.37 4.10 -14.72
C ALA A 55 -10.46 4.64 -13.61
N SER A 56 -10.55 5.94 -13.28
CA SER A 56 -9.75 6.56 -12.23
C SER A 56 -10.01 5.95 -10.84
N VAL A 57 -11.28 5.65 -10.53
CA VAL A 57 -11.66 5.01 -9.27
C VAL A 57 -11.21 3.54 -9.25
N LEU A 58 -11.33 2.83 -10.38
CA LEU A 58 -10.92 1.43 -10.47
C LEU A 58 -9.41 1.23 -10.31
N LEU A 59 -8.59 2.23 -10.64
CA LEU A 59 -7.14 2.14 -10.51
C LEU A 59 -6.68 1.80 -9.07
N ILE A 60 -7.43 2.23 -8.03
CA ILE A 60 -7.06 1.94 -6.64
C ILE A 60 -7.03 0.44 -6.33
N PHE A 61 -7.89 -0.35 -6.99
CA PHE A 61 -8.00 -1.78 -6.76
C PHE A 61 -6.86 -2.60 -7.37
N ILE A 62 -6.06 -1.98 -8.24
CA ILE A 62 -4.86 -2.60 -8.83
C ILE A 62 -3.73 -2.66 -7.79
N PHE A 63 -3.71 -1.72 -6.83
CA PHE A 63 -2.65 -1.66 -5.83
C PHE A 63 -2.67 -2.86 -4.88
N LYS A 64 -1.53 -3.51 -4.79
CA LYS A 64 -1.34 -4.71 -3.97
C LYS A 64 0.05 -4.71 -3.33
N LEU A 65 0.10 -4.99 -2.04
CA LEU A 65 1.34 -5.29 -1.33
C LEU A 65 1.40 -6.81 -1.08
N SER A 66 2.39 -7.47 -1.64
CA SER A 66 2.72 -8.86 -1.38
C SER A 66 4.00 -8.91 -0.57
N THR A 67 3.98 -9.65 0.53
CA THR A 67 5.13 -9.86 1.43
C THR A 67 5.34 -11.35 1.63
N ARG A 68 6.60 -11.79 1.54
CA ARG A 68 7.02 -13.16 1.83
C ARG A 68 8.28 -13.14 2.67
N ILE A 69 8.35 -14.00 3.68
CA ILE A 69 9.51 -14.17 4.55
C ILE A 69 9.91 -15.64 4.51
N ASP A 70 11.14 -15.92 4.11
CA ASP A 70 11.69 -17.28 4.01
C ASP A 70 13.15 -17.34 4.48
N GLU A 71 13.85 -18.47 4.23
CA GLU A 71 15.25 -18.67 4.62
C GLU A 71 16.24 -17.71 3.95
N LYS A 72 15.88 -17.10 2.81
CA LYS A 72 16.76 -16.19 2.08
C LYS A 72 16.65 -14.77 2.61
N GLY A 73 15.45 -14.37 3.08
CA GLY A 73 15.23 -13.02 3.53
C GLY A 73 13.75 -12.59 3.52
N ILE A 74 13.56 -11.30 3.42
CA ILE A 74 12.25 -10.67 3.30
C ILE A 74 12.06 -10.19 1.87
N HIS A 75 11.01 -10.68 1.24
CA HIS A 75 10.61 -10.32 -0.12
C HIS A 75 9.36 -9.47 -0.05
N TYR A 76 9.32 -8.39 -0.83
CA TYR A 76 8.14 -7.56 -0.91
C TYR A 76 7.94 -7.01 -2.33
N GLN A 77 6.69 -6.79 -2.71
CA GLN A 77 6.30 -6.20 -3.98
C GLN A 77 5.09 -5.31 -3.76
N PHE A 78 5.18 -4.07 -4.22
CA PHE A 78 4.06 -3.15 -4.23
C PHE A 78 3.67 -2.87 -5.69
N PHE A 79 2.74 -3.66 -6.20
CA PHE A 79 2.23 -3.51 -7.56
C PHE A 79 1.30 -2.29 -7.67
N PRO A 80 1.34 -1.48 -8.76
CA PRO A 80 2.12 -1.67 -9.99
C PRO A 80 3.53 -1.05 -9.96
N PHE A 81 3.98 -0.41 -8.89
CA PHE A 81 5.30 0.25 -8.85
C PHE A 81 6.48 -0.73 -8.88
N HIS A 82 6.29 -1.93 -8.36
CA HIS A 82 7.27 -3.00 -8.44
C HIS A 82 6.71 -4.12 -9.31
N PHE A 83 7.27 -4.34 -10.49
CA PHE A 83 6.88 -5.44 -11.39
C PHE A 83 7.40 -6.79 -10.94
N SER A 84 8.47 -6.82 -10.12
CA SER A 84 9.04 -8.02 -9.52
C SER A 84 9.18 -7.87 -8.01
N MET A 85 9.26 -8.99 -7.29
CA MET A 85 9.55 -8.97 -5.85
C MET A 85 10.96 -8.43 -5.60
N LYS A 86 11.07 -7.48 -4.69
CA LYS A 86 12.34 -7.01 -4.14
C LYS A 86 12.72 -7.90 -2.97
N THR A 87 13.95 -8.33 -2.93
CA THR A 87 14.50 -9.20 -1.89
C THR A 87 15.47 -8.42 -1.02
N LEU A 88 15.30 -8.51 0.28
CA LEU A 88 16.25 -8.06 1.29
C LEU A 88 16.81 -9.31 1.96
N LEU A 89 18.04 -9.62 1.65
CA LEU A 89 18.72 -10.79 2.23
C LEU A 89 18.91 -10.60 3.75
N TRP A 90 18.87 -11.68 4.49
CA TRP A 90 19.17 -11.63 5.94
C TRP A 90 20.55 -11.03 6.22
N SER A 91 21.51 -11.28 5.33
CA SER A 91 22.86 -10.70 5.42
C SER A 91 22.90 -9.16 5.27
N GLU A 92 21.85 -8.54 4.72
CA GLU A 92 21.75 -7.09 4.54
C GLU A 92 21.00 -6.41 5.69
N ILE A 93 20.25 -7.17 6.48
CA ILE A 93 19.42 -6.68 7.58
C ILE A 93 20.23 -6.71 8.88
N THR A 94 20.29 -5.54 9.56
CA THR A 94 20.91 -5.43 10.88
C THR A 94 19.89 -5.69 12.00
N LYS A 95 18.65 -5.19 11.80
CA LYS A 95 17.56 -5.31 12.77
C LYS A 95 16.23 -5.44 12.05
N ALA A 96 15.39 -6.36 12.53
CA ALA A 96 14.00 -6.48 12.15
C ALA A 96 13.13 -6.52 13.41
N GLU A 97 12.13 -5.66 13.48
CA GLU A 97 11.19 -5.60 14.60
C GLU A 97 9.77 -5.38 14.10
N VAL A 98 8.80 -6.00 14.74
CA VAL A 98 7.39 -5.75 14.49
C VAL A 98 6.91 -4.70 15.47
N ARG A 99 6.47 -3.55 14.96
CA ARG A 99 6.00 -2.43 15.78
C ARG A 99 4.68 -1.85 15.29
N THR A 100 4.01 -1.16 16.17
CA THR A 100 2.94 -0.23 15.82
C THR A 100 3.57 1.08 15.37
N TYR A 101 3.00 1.72 14.35
CA TYR A 101 3.45 2.99 13.80
C TYR A 101 2.23 3.88 13.50
N ASP A 102 2.47 5.17 13.36
CA ASP A 102 1.46 6.12 12.88
C ASP A 102 1.58 6.29 11.36
N PRO A 103 0.67 5.72 10.56
CA PRO A 103 0.76 5.84 9.11
C PRO A 103 0.75 7.29 8.61
N ILE A 104 -0.06 8.13 9.22
CA ILE A 104 -0.22 9.54 8.80
C ILE A 104 0.91 10.40 9.36
N GLY A 105 1.16 10.36 10.65
CA GLY A 105 2.16 11.21 11.30
C GLY A 105 3.60 10.83 10.99
N GLU A 106 3.91 9.52 10.80
CA GLU A 106 5.27 9.09 10.47
C GLU A 106 5.56 9.13 8.96
N TYR A 107 4.58 8.76 8.11
CA TYR A 107 4.81 8.54 6.68
C TYR A 107 3.89 9.33 5.75
N GLY A 108 2.94 10.10 6.29
CA GLY A 108 1.99 10.88 5.49
C GLY A 108 0.92 10.02 4.81
N GLY A 109 0.61 8.85 5.37
CA GLY A 109 -0.45 7.94 4.93
C GLY A 109 0.05 6.58 4.43
N TRP A 110 -0.86 5.83 3.85
CA TRP A 110 -0.59 4.52 3.27
C TRP A 110 -0.05 4.61 1.84
N GLY A 111 0.54 3.52 1.36
CA GLY A 111 1.10 3.36 0.02
C GLY A 111 2.61 3.17 0.01
N LEU A 112 3.24 3.52 -1.11
CA LEU A 112 4.68 3.56 -1.26
C LEU A 112 5.19 4.95 -0.86
N ARG A 113 5.85 5.06 0.27
CA ARG A 113 6.32 6.32 0.85
C ARG A 113 7.84 6.38 0.88
N TYR A 114 8.38 7.38 0.20
CA TYR A 114 9.81 7.70 0.23
C TYR A 114 10.03 8.85 1.20
N SER A 115 10.87 8.65 2.21
CA SER A 115 11.23 9.69 3.16
C SER A 115 12.62 10.23 2.88
N PHE A 116 12.72 11.55 2.76
CA PHE A 116 14.04 12.23 2.74
C PHE A 116 14.69 12.23 4.13
N ASN A 117 13.92 11.97 5.20
CA ASN A 117 14.44 11.87 6.54
C ASN A 117 15.00 10.46 6.81
N LYS A 118 16.32 10.33 6.85
CA LYS A 118 17.02 9.06 7.12
C LYS A 118 16.61 8.40 8.46
N LYS A 119 16.15 9.20 9.45
CA LYS A 119 15.70 8.67 10.75
C LYS A 119 14.39 7.88 10.63
N LYS A 120 13.47 8.32 9.78
CA LYS A 120 12.17 7.65 9.54
C LYS A 120 12.30 6.51 8.53
N GLY A 121 13.03 6.71 7.43
CA GLY A 121 13.18 5.74 6.34
C GLY A 121 11.95 5.67 5.44
N ASN A 122 11.95 4.73 4.52
CA ASN A 122 10.85 4.49 3.58
C ASN A 122 9.78 3.59 4.20
N ALA A 123 8.56 3.64 3.68
CA ALA A 123 7.50 2.72 4.05
C ALA A 123 6.77 2.18 2.82
N VAL A 124 6.32 0.93 2.94
CA VAL A 124 5.45 0.26 1.99
C VAL A 124 4.32 -0.39 2.79
N ASN A 125 3.14 0.20 2.72
CA ASN A 125 1.99 -0.25 3.49
C ASN A 125 0.69 -0.04 2.70
N VAL A 126 -0.38 -0.73 3.10
CA VAL A 126 -1.70 -0.63 2.45
C VAL A 126 -2.75 -0.20 3.45
N SER A 127 -2.74 -0.78 4.64
CA SER A 127 -3.73 -0.51 5.69
C SER A 127 -3.16 -0.83 7.06
N GLY A 128 -3.87 -0.40 8.12
CA GLY A 128 -3.48 -0.64 9.50
C GLY A 128 -2.30 0.21 9.96
N ASP A 129 -1.81 -0.13 11.14
CA ASP A 129 -0.79 0.57 11.90
C ASP A 129 0.32 -0.36 12.41
N ILE A 130 0.34 -1.61 11.93
CA ILE A 130 1.36 -2.60 12.28
C ILE A 130 2.30 -2.81 11.10
N GLY A 131 3.60 -2.87 11.35
CA GLY A 131 4.58 -3.07 10.31
C GLY A 131 5.88 -3.70 10.81
N ILE A 132 6.62 -4.25 9.86
CA ILE A 132 7.96 -4.79 10.05
C ILE A 132 8.92 -3.64 9.79
N GLN A 133 9.53 -3.10 10.84
CA GLN A 133 10.57 -2.10 10.73
C GLN A 133 11.91 -2.79 10.52
N LEU A 134 12.52 -2.52 9.38
CA LEU A 134 13.84 -3.03 9.02
C LEU A 134 14.88 -1.93 9.12
N THR A 135 16.04 -2.27 9.67
CA THR A 135 17.25 -1.45 9.57
C THR A 135 18.28 -2.24 8.78
N LEU A 136 18.77 -1.67 7.71
CA LEU A 136 19.76 -2.28 6.84
C LEU A 136 21.18 -1.92 7.24
N LYS A 137 22.16 -2.73 6.88
CA LYS A 137 23.60 -2.47 7.16
C LYS A 137 24.11 -1.13 6.61
N ASN A 138 23.52 -0.62 5.56
CA ASN A 138 23.82 0.69 5.00
C ASN A 138 23.17 1.88 5.74
N GLY A 139 22.52 1.61 6.89
CA GLY A 139 21.83 2.59 7.72
C GLY A 139 20.43 3.00 7.19
N LYS A 140 19.99 2.49 6.04
CA LYS A 140 18.64 2.76 5.54
C LYS A 140 17.60 2.01 6.37
N LYS A 141 16.43 2.62 6.49
CA LYS A 141 15.28 2.00 7.16
C LYS A 141 14.15 1.78 6.16
N LEU A 142 13.45 0.66 6.33
CA LEU A 142 12.27 0.33 5.56
C LEU A 142 11.21 -0.23 6.50
N LEU A 143 9.99 0.28 6.41
CA LEU A 143 8.84 -0.30 7.07
C LEU A 143 7.97 -1.01 6.03
N ILE A 144 7.61 -2.27 6.30
CA ILE A 144 6.67 -3.05 5.48
C ILE A 144 5.44 -3.31 6.33
N GLY A 145 4.28 -2.81 5.88
CA GLY A 145 3.01 -3.01 6.58
C GLY A 145 2.61 -4.49 6.64
N THR A 146 2.00 -4.90 7.76
CA THR A 146 1.44 -6.25 7.93
C THR A 146 0.13 -6.18 8.71
N GLN A 147 -0.78 -7.11 8.43
CA GLN A 147 -2.02 -7.30 9.17
C GLN A 147 -1.88 -8.44 10.20
N ASN A 148 -0.79 -9.21 10.15
CA ASN A 148 -0.61 -10.41 10.97
C ASN A 148 0.63 -10.32 11.85
N LYS A 149 0.55 -9.48 12.89
CA LYS A 149 1.62 -9.24 13.86
C LYS A 149 2.21 -10.52 14.44
N GLU A 150 1.34 -11.46 14.85
CA GLU A 150 1.77 -12.67 15.55
C GLU A 150 2.50 -13.65 14.63
N ALA A 151 1.99 -13.85 13.40
CA ALA A 151 2.63 -14.75 12.45
C ALA A 151 3.99 -14.23 12.01
N VAL A 152 4.08 -12.94 11.69
CA VAL A 152 5.36 -12.30 11.34
C VAL A 152 6.34 -12.39 12.50
N SER A 153 5.92 -12.07 13.73
CA SER A 153 6.80 -12.12 14.90
C SER A 153 7.34 -13.53 15.15
N ARG A 154 6.51 -14.58 14.98
CA ARG A 154 6.93 -15.97 15.10
C ARG A 154 7.98 -16.35 14.05
N VAL A 155 7.78 -15.92 12.81
CA VAL A 155 8.72 -16.23 11.73
C VAL A 155 10.04 -15.49 11.89
N LEU A 156 10.01 -14.21 12.23
CA LEU A 156 11.22 -13.41 12.48
C LEU A 156 12.05 -13.96 13.65
N LYS A 157 11.40 -14.44 14.72
CA LYS A 157 12.09 -15.14 15.83
C LYS A 157 12.82 -16.40 15.37
N THR A 158 12.25 -17.14 14.41
CA THR A 158 12.88 -18.36 13.88
C THR A 158 14.19 -18.06 13.15
N TYR A 159 14.31 -16.87 12.53
CA TYR A 159 15.52 -16.45 11.82
C TYR A 159 16.48 -15.61 12.69
N ASN A 160 16.30 -15.59 14.02
CA ASN A 160 17.15 -14.92 15.02
C ASN A 160 17.39 -13.41 14.81
N LEU A 161 16.44 -12.71 14.22
CA LEU A 161 16.57 -11.30 13.90
C LEU A 161 15.89 -10.37 14.90
N ILE A 162 15.12 -10.91 15.83
CA ILE A 162 14.63 -10.19 17.00
C ILE A 162 15.63 -10.42 18.10
N GLN A 163 16.55 -9.49 18.30
CA GLN A 163 17.27 -9.40 19.56
C GLN A 163 16.23 -8.99 20.62
N SER A 164 16.11 -9.84 21.64
CA SER A 164 15.31 -9.64 22.85
C SER A 164 15.72 -8.37 23.59
#